data_281309dd6daa2790c9770c4440fa275b
#
_entry.id   281309dd6daa2790c9770c4440fa275b
#
_cell.length_a   1.000
_cell.length_b   1.000
_cell.length_c   1.000
_cell.angle_alpha   90.00
_cell.angle_beta   90.00
_cell.angle_gamma   90.00
#
_symmetry.space_group_name_H-M   'P 1'
#
loop_
_entity.id
_entity.type
_entity.pdbx_description
1 polymer ?
#
loop_
_entity_poly.entity_id
_entity_poly.type
_entity_poly.pdbx_seq_one_letter_code
_entity_poly.pdbx_strand_id
1 'polypeptide(L)'
;MTPKRFQKIKDALKKRQSDLTVVLDNVNKPHNLAAIIRSCDAVGIGQIHAISKNKKIGLNLKAASGSNHWVKLQVHDSIQSAILALKKQGFNIYAANHSKSSLDYLTIDYTQPSAVVLGAELDGISPKTRKLVCDEIHINMLGMVQSLNVSVAN
;
A
#
# COMPACT_ATOMS: atom_id res chain seq x y z
N MET A 1 -16.63 -2.88 -26.93
CA MET A 1 -16.98 -2.44 -25.55
C MET A 1 -18.36 -1.80 -25.59
N THR A 2 -19.26 -2.14 -24.63
CA THR A 2 -20.60 -1.54 -24.60
C THR A 2 -20.54 -0.09 -24.07
N PRO A 3 -21.45 0.83 -24.48
CA PRO A 3 -21.51 2.20 -23.95
C PRO A 3 -21.60 2.27 -22.42
N LYS A 4 -22.39 1.36 -21.81
CA LYS A 4 -22.54 1.25 -20.37
C LYS A 4 -21.21 0.91 -19.68
N ARG A 5 -20.40 -0.02 -20.23
CA ARG A 5 -19.08 -0.37 -19.69
C ARG A 5 -18.08 0.78 -19.84
N PHE A 6 -18.12 1.47 -20.98
CA PHE A 6 -17.27 2.64 -21.21
C PHE A 6 -17.55 3.74 -20.17
N GLN A 7 -18.83 4.04 -19.95
CA GLN A 7 -19.21 5.06 -18.96
C GLN A 7 -18.76 4.67 -17.55
N LYS A 8 -18.95 3.39 -17.13
CA LYS A 8 -18.48 2.90 -15.83
C LYS A 8 -16.96 3.05 -15.65
N ILE A 9 -16.18 2.77 -16.69
CA ILE A 9 -14.72 2.93 -16.64
C ILE A 9 -14.35 4.41 -16.50
N LYS A 10 -14.97 5.28 -17.29
CA LYS A 10 -14.77 6.74 -17.24
C LYS A 10 -15.07 7.31 -15.84
N ASP A 11 -16.16 6.87 -15.23
CA ASP A 11 -16.57 7.32 -13.89
C ASP A 11 -15.62 6.80 -12.80
N ALA A 12 -15.13 5.58 -12.92
CA ALA A 12 -14.10 5.04 -12.01
C ALA A 12 -12.79 5.82 -12.14
N LEU A 13 -12.34 6.11 -13.36
CA LEU A 13 -11.09 6.87 -13.59
C LEU A 13 -11.15 8.29 -13.02
N LYS A 14 -12.29 8.95 -13.04
CA LYS A 14 -12.48 10.29 -12.44
C LYS A 14 -12.29 10.30 -10.92
N LYS A 15 -12.46 9.15 -10.27
CA LYS A 15 -12.35 8.99 -8.81
C LYS A 15 -10.98 8.45 -8.38
N ARG A 16 -10.07 8.23 -9.34
CA ARG A 16 -8.72 7.74 -9.02
C ARG A 16 -7.92 8.79 -8.26
N GLN A 17 -7.30 8.35 -7.16
CA GLN A 17 -6.32 9.09 -6.39
C GLN A 17 -4.92 8.77 -6.92
N SER A 18 -4.26 9.75 -7.51
CA SER A 18 -2.89 9.59 -8.06
C SER A 18 -1.80 9.95 -7.06
N ASP A 19 -2.16 10.60 -5.98
CA ASP A 19 -1.31 11.15 -4.92
C ASP A 19 -1.34 10.32 -3.63
N LEU A 20 -2.00 9.15 -3.65
CA LEU A 20 -1.97 8.17 -2.57
C LEU A 20 -1.55 6.80 -3.12
N THR A 21 -0.61 6.14 -2.46
CA THR A 21 -0.15 4.81 -2.83
C THR A 21 0.29 3.98 -1.62
N VAL A 22 0.46 2.67 -1.84
CA VAL A 22 0.91 1.72 -0.82
C VAL A 22 2.18 1.04 -1.29
N VAL A 23 3.12 0.83 -0.36
CA VAL A 23 4.36 0.09 -0.58
C VAL A 23 4.36 -1.15 0.32
N LEU A 24 4.51 -2.33 -0.27
CA LEU A 24 4.49 -3.61 0.43
C LEU A 24 5.93 -4.10 0.66
N ASP A 25 6.43 -3.93 1.89
CA ASP A 25 7.76 -4.38 2.29
C ASP A 25 7.69 -5.84 2.77
N ASN A 26 8.02 -6.77 1.89
CA ASN A 26 8.00 -8.22 2.16
C ASN A 26 6.62 -8.81 2.54
N VAL A 27 5.54 -8.23 2.07
CA VAL A 27 4.20 -8.84 2.19
C VAL A 27 4.08 -9.95 1.15
N ASN A 28 4.36 -11.20 1.57
CA ASN A 28 4.56 -12.33 0.66
C ASN A 28 3.34 -13.27 0.56
N LYS A 29 2.36 -13.18 1.46
CA LYS A 29 1.18 -14.04 1.40
C LYS A 29 0.27 -13.61 0.26
N PRO A 30 0.04 -14.50 -0.75
CA PRO A 30 -0.71 -14.14 -1.96
C PRO A 30 -2.13 -13.63 -1.68
N HIS A 31 -2.74 -14.13 -0.58
CA HIS A 31 -4.08 -13.74 -0.18
C HIS A 31 -4.14 -12.33 0.45
N ASN A 32 -3.15 -11.95 1.24
CA ASN A 32 -3.07 -10.60 1.79
C ASN A 32 -2.81 -9.57 0.68
N LEU A 33 -1.89 -9.89 -0.23
CA LEU A 33 -1.64 -9.04 -1.40
C LEU A 33 -2.90 -8.85 -2.26
N ALA A 34 -3.66 -9.91 -2.52
CA ALA A 34 -4.90 -9.83 -3.27
C ALA A 34 -5.97 -8.99 -2.56
N ALA A 35 -6.09 -9.10 -1.23
CA ALA A 35 -7.00 -8.30 -0.43
C ALA A 35 -6.61 -6.81 -0.43
N ILE A 36 -5.32 -6.50 -0.31
CA ILE A 36 -4.80 -5.13 -0.39
C ILE A 36 -5.09 -4.52 -1.77
N ILE A 37 -4.82 -5.24 -2.86
CA ILE A 37 -5.14 -4.78 -4.22
C ILE A 37 -6.64 -4.47 -4.34
N ARG A 38 -7.49 -5.31 -3.77
CA ARG A 38 -8.95 -5.11 -3.81
C ARG A 38 -9.37 -3.88 -2.99
N SER A 39 -8.81 -3.66 -1.81
CA SER A 39 -9.04 -2.45 -1.01
C SER A 39 -8.59 -1.20 -1.75
N CYS A 40 -7.39 -1.21 -2.33
CA CYS A 40 -6.86 -0.11 -3.12
C CYS A 40 -7.77 0.26 -4.32
N ASP A 41 -8.27 -0.75 -5.04
CA ASP A 41 -9.23 -0.51 -6.12
C ASP A 41 -10.53 0.13 -5.62
N ALA A 42 -11.05 -0.37 -4.49
CA ALA A 42 -12.30 0.11 -3.90
C ALA A 42 -12.24 1.59 -3.48
N VAL A 43 -11.08 2.06 -3.01
CA VAL A 43 -10.88 3.46 -2.57
C VAL A 43 -10.26 4.36 -3.66
N GLY A 44 -10.01 3.83 -4.86
CA GLY A 44 -9.53 4.62 -5.99
C GLY A 44 -8.01 4.72 -6.11
N ILE A 45 -7.21 3.98 -5.32
CA ILE A 45 -5.76 3.89 -5.50
C ILE A 45 -5.46 3.09 -6.78
N GLY A 46 -4.82 3.74 -7.75
CA GLY A 46 -4.57 3.16 -9.08
C GLY A 46 -3.25 2.41 -9.22
N GLN A 47 -2.32 2.60 -8.29
CA GLN A 47 -1.00 1.96 -8.32
C GLN A 47 -0.54 1.62 -6.92
N ILE A 48 0.10 0.46 -6.77
CA ILE A 48 0.78 0.03 -5.55
C ILE A 48 2.17 -0.50 -5.89
N HIS A 49 3.05 -0.53 -4.89
CA HIS A 49 4.43 -0.95 -5.02
C HIS A 49 4.70 -2.17 -4.16
N ALA A 50 5.48 -3.12 -4.66
CA ALA A 50 5.88 -4.28 -3.89
C ALA A 50 7.35 -4.62 -4.10
N ILE A 51 7.96 -5.25 -3.11
CA ILE A 51 9.36 -5.62 -3.14
C ILE A 51 9.50 -7.11 -3.45
N SER A 52 10.27 -7.43 -4.48
CA SER A 52 10.62 -8.82 -4.81
C SER A 52 11.94 -8.87 -5.55
N LYS A 53 12.94 -9.52 -4.95
CA LYS A 53 14.27 -9.72 -5.56
C LYS A 53 14.21 -10.43 -6.90
N ASN A 54 13.24 -11.31 -7.08
CA ASN A 54 13.08 -12.12 -8.30
C ASN A 54 12.07 -11.51 -9.29
N LYS A 55 11.55 -10.30 -9.00
CA LYS A 55 10.47 -9.63 -9.76
C LYS A 55 9.20 -10.49 -9.95
N LYS A 56 9.08 -11.61 -9.22
CA LYS A 56 7.94 -12.49 -9.23
C LYS A 56 7.17 -12.31 -7.92
N ILE A 57 5.90 -12.00 -8.04
CA ILE A 57 4.98 -11.92 -6.90
C ILE A 57 3.84 -12.89 -7.18
N GLY A 58 3.65 -13.85 -6.28
CA GLY A 58 2.53 -14.77 -6.35
C GLY A 58 1.23 -14.03 -6.05
N LEU A 59 0.36 -13.88 -7.04
CA LEU A 59 -0.97 -13.29 -6.86
C LEU A 59 -2.03 -14.40 -6.84
N ASN A 60 -2.88 -14.37 -5.83
CA ASN A 60 -4.12 -15.14 -5.87
C ASN A 60 -5.18 -14.32 -6.64
N LEU A 61 -5.21 -14.48 -7.96
CA LEU A 61 -6.10 -13.74 -8.86
C LEU A 61 -7.58 -13.89 -8.50
N LYS A 62 -8.00 -15.06 -7.97
CA LYS A 62 -9.38 -15.28 -7.52
C LYS A 62 -9.73 -14.39 -6.33
N ALA A 63 -8.82 -14.26 -5.36
CA ALA A 63 -9.03 -13.41 -4.19
C ALA A 63 -9.05 -11.91 -4.54
N ALA A 64 -8.34 -11.49 -5.58
CA ALA A 64 -8.36 -10.11 -6.06
C ALA A 64 -9.68 -9.71 -6.76
N SER A 65 -10.57 -10.66 -7.06
CA SER A 65 -11.89 -10.41 -7.69
C SER A 65 -11.84 -9.50 -8.93
N GLY A 66 -10.75 -9.60 -9.73
CA GLY A 66 -10.53 -8.82 -10.94
C GLY A 66 -9.90 -7.43 -10.72
N SER A 67 -9.71 -6.97 -9.46
CA SER A 67 -9.09 -5.67 -9.18
C SER A 67 -7.64 -5.56 -9.66
N ASN A 68 -6.96 -6.70 -9.83
CA ASN A 68 -5.63 -6.77 -10.45
C ASN A 68 -5.56 -6.25 -11.90
N HIS A 69 -6.69 -6.09 -12.58
CA HIS A 69 -6.76 -5.45 -13.90
C HIS A 69 -6.85 -3.92 -13.82
N TRP A 70 -7.16 -3.38 -12.64
CA TRP A 70 -7.44 -1.96 -12.42
C TRP A 70 -6.39 -1.27 -11.56
N VAL A 71 -5.68 -2.02 -10.71
CA VAL A 71 -4.58 -1.53 -9.88
C VAL A 71 -3.27 -2.03 -10.46
N LYS A 72 -2.40 -1.10 -10.83
CA LYS A 72 -1.06 -1.42 -11.34
C LYS A 72 -0.16 -1.83 -10.17
N LEU A 73 0.39 -3.04 -10.23
CA LEU A 73 1.43 -3.49 -9.30
C LEU A 73 2.81 -3.20 -9.90
N GLN A 74 3.55 -2.29 -9.30
CA GLN A 74 4.93 -2.02 -9.66
C GLN A 74 5.88 -2.78 -8.72
N VAL A 75 6.72 -3.63 -9.28
CA VAL A 75 7.67 -4.45 -8.52
C VAL A 75 9.04 -3.79 -8.54
N HIS A 76 9.66 -3.71 -7.36
CA HIS A 76 10.99 -3.17 -7.14
C HIS A 76 11.93 -4.24 -6.59
N ASP A 77 13.22 -4.12 -6.89
CA ASP A 77 14.25 -5.05 -6.40
C ASP A 77 14.59 -4.83 -4.91
N SER A 78 14.28 -3.64 -4.38
CA SER A 78 14.51 -3.29 -2.98
C SER A 78 13.55 -2.21 -2.49
N ILE A 79 13.33 -2.17 -1.18
CA ILE A 79 12.55 -1.12 -0.53
C ILE A 79 13.19 0.27 -0.76
N GLN A 80 14.50 0.34 -0.78
CA GLN A 80 15.22 1.59 -1.03
C GLN A 80 14.93 2.15 -2.43
N SER A 81 14.94 1.30 -3.47
CA SER A 81 14.61 1.74 -4.84
C SER A 81 13.17 2.21 -4.95
N ALA A 82 12.22 1.55 -4.29
CA ALA A 82 10.82 1.97 -4.25
C ALA A 82 10.66 3.34 -3.58
N ILE A 83 11.21 3.50 -2.37
CA ILE A 83 11.10 4.75 -1.60
C ILE A 83 11.77 5.92 -2.35
N LEU A 84 12.97 5.72 -2.90
CA LEU A 84 13.66 6.77 -3.65
C LEU A 84 12.89 7.19 -4.91
N ALA A 85 12.26 6.24 -5.61
CA ALA A 85 11.44 6.54 -6.77
C ALA A 85 10.21 7.39 -6.39
N LEU A 86 9.56 7.08 -5.26
CA LEU A 86 8.41 7.85 -4.77
C LEU A 86 8.81 9.23 -4.24
N LYS A 87 9.92 9.34 -3.50
CA LYS A 87 10.44 10.64 -3.05
C LYS A 87 10.78 11.58 -4.22
N LYS A 88 11.33 11.05 -5.31
CA LYS A 88 11.58 11.83 -6.54
C LYS A 88 10.28 12.34 -7.18
N GLN A 89 9.14 11.71 -6.93
CA GLN A 89 7.82 12.14 -7.37
C GLN A 89 7.12 13.06 -6.37
N GLY A 90 7.77 13.42 -5.26
CA GLY A 90 7.24 14.33 -4.25
C GLY A 90 6.38 13.67 -3.17
N PHE A 91 6.39 12.33 -3.06
CA PHE A 91 5.62 11.62 -2.03
C PHE A 91 6.28 11.73 -0.65
N ASN A 92 5.50 12.04 0.36
CA ASN A 92 5.82 11.79 1.77
C ASN A 92 5.65 10.30 2.05
N ILE A 93 6.60 9.69 2.74
CA ILE A 93 6.61 8.24 2.97
C ILE A 93 6.40 7.98 4.46
N TYR A 94 5.34 7.26 4.80
CA TYR A 94 5.00 6.87 6.17
C TYR A 94 5.10 5.36 6.32
N ALA A 95 5.64 4.87 7.45
CA ALA A 95 5.69 3.43 7.73
C ALA A 95 4.63 3.06 8.77
N ALA A 96 3.75 2.13 8.43
CA ALA A 96 2.79 1.56 9.38
C ALA A 96 3.53 0.68 10.39
N ASN A 97 3.88 1.24 11.53
CA ASN A 97 4.64 0.59 12.59
C ASN A 97 4.29 1.17 13.96
N HIS A 98 4.02 0.30 14.92
CA HIS A 98 3.77 0.72 16.30
C HIS A 98 5.09 0.83 17.06
N SER A 99 5.51 2.05 17.38
CA SER A 99 6.71 2.36 18.16
C SER A 99 6.43 3.50 19.15
N LYS A 100 7.36 3.74 20.08
CA LYS A 100 7.23 4.84 21.05
C LYS A 100 7.17 6.24 20.41
N SER A 101 7.68 6.37 19.18
CA SER A 101 7.73 7.64 18.44
C SER A 101 6.74 7.71 17.28
N SER A 102 5.96 6.65 17.05
CA SER A 102 4.99 6.66 15.95
C SER A 102 3.81 7.59 16.24
N LEU A 103 3.34 8.26 15.21
CA LEU A 103 2.22 9.18 15.24
C LEU A 103 0.90 8.42 15.02
N ASP A 104 -0.20 8.94 15.58
CA ASP A 104 -1.53 8.44 15.21
C ASP A 104 -1.77 8.76 13.72
N TYR A 105 -2.17 7.74 12.95
CA TYR A 105 -2.39 7.90 11.50
C TYR A 105 -3.42 8.99 11.17
N LEU A 106 -4.34 9.29 12.09
CA LEU A 106 -5.35 10.34 11.93
C LEU A 106 -4.76 11.76 12.00
N THR A 107 -3.53 11.94 12.48
CA THR A 107 -2.87 13.25 12.60
C THR A 107 -2.10 13.64 11.34
N ILE A 108 -2.00 12.76 10.37
CA ILE A 108 -1.24 13.00 9.14
C ILE A 108 -2.09 13.76 8.11
N ASP A 109 -1.48 14.73 7.47
CA ASP A 109 -2.10 15.46 6.35
C ASP A 109 -1.95 14.67 5.04
N TYR A 110 -2.96 13.86 4.74
CA TYR A 110 -3.04 13.08 3.49
C TYR A 110 -3.53 13.90 2.28
N THR A 111 -3.70 15.21 2.40
CA THR A 111 -3.94 16.09 1.23
C THR A 111 -2.67 16.30 0.40
N GLN A 112 -1.52 15.96 0.98
CA GLN A 112 -0.23 15.94 0.30
C GLN A 112 0.05 14.55 -0.29
N PRO A 113 0.81 14.46 -1.40
CA PRO A 113 1.18 13.16 -1.97
C PRO A 113 1.80 12.24 -0.92
N SER A 114 1.17 11.10 -0.66
CA SER A 114 1.49 10.23 0.46
C SER A 114 1.62 8.76 0.04
N ALA A 115 2.61 8.08 0.60
CA ALA A 115 2.80 6.64 0.43
C ALA A 115 2.90 5.96 1.79
N VAL A 116 2.09 4.93 2.02
CA VAL A 116 2.11 4.14 3.25
C VAL A 116 2.86 2.85 3.01
N VAL A 117 3.90 2.60 3.80
CA VAL A 117 4.68 1.36 3.77
C VAL A 117 4.08 0.39 4.77
N LEU A 118 3.66 -0.78 4.29
CA LEU A 118 3.16 -1.89 5.10
C LEU A 118 4.23 -2.98 5.16
N GLY A 119 4.56 -3.43 6.36
CA GLY A 119 5.56 -4.47 6.60
C GLY A 119 5.00 -5.89 6.57
N ALA A 120 5.91 -6.87 6.63
CA ALA A 120 5.57 -8.27 6.79
C ALA A 120 4.85 -8.53 8.13
N GLU A 121 3.97 -9.55 8.17
CA GLU A 121 3.15 -9.84 9.36
C GLU A 121 3.98 -10.22 10.58
N LEU A 122 5.10 -10.89 10.40
CA LEU A 122 5.97 -11.35 11.50
C LEU A 122 7.06 -10.36 11.85
N ASP A 123 7.73 -9.82 10.85
CA ASP A 123 8.93 -8.98 11.02
C ASP A 123 8.62 -7.48 11.05
N GLY A 124 7.37 -7.11 10.66
CA GLY A 124 6.96 -5.71 10.57
C GLY A 124 7.79 -4.90 9.58
N ILE A 125 8.07 -3.66 9.92
CA ILE A 125 8.90 -2.74 9.12
C ILE A 125 10.39 -2.93 9.45
N SER A 126 11.21 -3.16 8.42
CA SER A 126 12.64 -3.36 8.61
C SER A 126 13.34 -2.11 9.15
N PRO A 127 14.45 -2.26 9.95
CA PRO A 127 15.23 -1.10 10.41
C PRO A 127 15.78 -0.24 9.28
N LYS A 128 16.02 -0.83 8.11
CA LYS A 128 16.44 -0.13 6.90
C LYS A 128 15.33 0.76 6.36
N THR A 129 14.11 0.26 6.33
CA THR A 129 12.91 1.00 5.89
C THR A 129 12.64 2.18 6.81
N ARG A 130 12.73 1.98 8.13
CA ARG A 130 12.50 3.02 9.15
C ARG A 130 13.41 4.25 8.97
N LYS A 131 14.66 4.05 8.53
CA LYS A 131 15.60 5.16 8.24
C LYS A 131 15.30 5.94 6.97
N LEU A 132 14.41 5.42 6.11
CA LEU A 132 14.11 6.01 4.81
C LEU A 132 12.76 6.73 4.77
N VAL A 133 11.88 6.49 5.74
CA VAL A 133 10.56 7.12 5.82
C VAL A 133 10.61 8.50 6.49
N CYS A 134 9.55 9.28 6.33
CA CYS A 134 9.41 10.56 7.03
C CYS A 134 9.08 10.33 8.50
N ASP A 135 8.04 9.52 8.73
CA ASP A 135 7.56 9.17 10.07
C ASP A 135 7.02 7.74 10.11
N GLU A 136 6.92 7.19 11.31
CA GLU A 136 6.16 5.99 11.60
C GLU A 136 4.76 6.39 12.04
N ILE A 137 3.76 5.66 11.56
CA ILE A 137 2.36 5.88 11.92
C ILE A 137 1.74 4.60 12.48
N HIS A 138 0.78 4.73 13.37
CA HIS A 138 0.08 3.59 13.95
C HIS A 138 -1.44 3.80 13.98
N ILE A 139 -2.14 2.67 14.04
CA ILE A 139 -3.56 2.61 14.35
C ILE A 139 -3.69 2.30 15.86
N ASN A 140 -4.46 3.08 16.59
CA ASN A 140 -4.67 2.86 18.01
C ASN A 140 -5.37 1.52 18.28
N MET A 141 -4.74 0.65 19.06
CA MET A 141 -5.31 -0.61 19.50
C MET A 141 -5.93 -0.44 20.90
N LEU A 142 -7.25 -0.55 21.00
CA LEU A 142 -7.98 -0.38 22.25
C LEU A 142 -8.32 -1.70 22.95
N GLY A 143 -7.97 -2.83 22.33
CA GLY A 143 -8.25 -4.19 22.82
C GLY A 143 -6.99 -4.94 23.26
N MET A 144 -7.12 -6.24 23.36
CA MET A 144 -6.03 -7.15 23.77
C MET A 144 -5.02 -7.43 22.64
N VAL A 145 -5.41 -7.26 21.38
CA VAL A 145 -4.52 -7.50 20.25
C VAL A 145 -3.54 -6.36 20.08
N GLN A 146 -2.31 -6.68 19.67
CA GLN A 146 -1.23 -5.69 19.47
C GLN A 146 -1.08 -5.24 18.03
N SER A 147 -1.72 -5.93 17.09
CA SER A 147 -1.64 -5.63 15.65
C SER A 147 -2.87 -6.12 14.90
N LEU A 148 -3.10 -5.57 13.73
CA LEU A 148 -4.07 -6.04 12.76
C LEU A 148 -3.39 -6.87 11.67
N ASN A 149 -4.17 -7.70 10.98
CA ASN A 149 -3.72 -8.29 9.73
C ASN A 149 -3.35 -7.16 8.74
N VAL A 150 -2.27 -7.33 8.01
CA VAL A 150 -1.75 -6.30 7.09
C VAL A 150 -2.78 -5.85 6.05
N SER A 151 -3.66 -6.73 5.60
CA SER A 151 -4.72 -6.38 4.66
C SER A 151 -5.91 -5.65 5.31
N VAL A 152 -5.98 -5.61 6.64
CA VAL A 152 -6.98 -4.84 7.40
C VAL A 152 -6.43 -3.48 7.79
N ALA A 153 -5.11 -3.40 8.05
CA ALA A 153 -4.42 -2.15 8.36
C ALA A 153 -4.18 -1.25 7.12
N ASN A 154 -4.42 -1.79 5.93
CA ASN A 154 -4.26 -1.11 4.64
C ASN A 154 -5.38 -0.09 4.38
#